data_c9fe306f00e9eed9573db5e48e19e0fc
#
_entry.id   c9fe306f00e9eed9573db5e48e19e0fc
#
_cell.length_a   1.000
_cell.length_b   1.000
_cell.length_c   1.000
_cell.angle_alpha   90.00
_cell.angle_beta   90.00
_cell.angle_gamma   90.00
#
_symmetry.space_group_name_H-M   'P 1'
#
loop_
_entity.id
_entity.type
_entity.pdbx_description
1 polymer ?
#
loop_
_entity_poly.entity_id
_entity_poly.type
_entity_poly.pdbx_seq_one_letter_code
_entity_poly.pdbx_strand_id
1 'polypeptide(L)'
;MTTSLEELTALREQMAVAGLSTTEIDAKIETLKGEMAIENDYPSILKSVQELIEPVVSKWPYKNKSLTFRFDNKGLSLAFSELDGDKKIFYQREDVPEVQFRQLHDTSRYRVNGFGPLSKKDMARTVVELYVREHASDDEMTVKRALMGLDVNITKFIRTKEEYDLDKMKSRDKSFDIRVMPVEWDKGILYVSTQWSVDRSDELMEKVNAQPWGIKIEKIQ
;
A
#
# COMPACT_ATOMS: atom_id res chain seq x y z
N MET A 1 14.36 19.60 17.70
CA MET A 1 13.76 20.92 18.01
C MET A 1 14.06 21.81 16.84
N THR A 2 13.04 22.17 16.09
CA THR A 2 13.17 23.11 14.95
C THR A 2 13.05 24.52 15.52
N THR A 3 14.12 25.29 15.44
CA THR A 3 14.14 26.69 15.90
C THR A 3 13.20 27.51 14.99
N SER A 4 12.25 28.20 15.56
CA SER A 4 11.27 28.98 14.81
C SER A 4 11.91 30.24 14.20
N LEU A 5 11.32 30.79 13.14
CA LEU A 5 11.76 32.04 12.52
C LEU A 5 11.76 33.20 13.53
N GLU A 6 10.81 33.22 14.45
CA GLU A 6 10.70 34.22 15.52
C GLU A 6 11.86 34.13 16.50
N GLU A 7 12.23 32.90 16.92
CA GLU A 7 13.38 32.68 17.81
C GLU A 7 14.70 33.11 17.17
N LEU A 8 14.90 32.80 15.89
CA LEU A 8 16.09 33.24 15.17
C LEU A 8 16.14 34.76 14.99
N THR A 9 14.99 35.40 14.75
CA THR A 9 14.92 36.86 14.62
C THR A 9 15.25 37.56 15.95
N ALA A 10 14.69 37.04 17.05
CA ALA A 10 14.99 37.54 18.38
C ALA A 10 16.46 37.35 18.76
N LEU A 11 17.04 36.20 18.46
CA LEU A 11 18.46 35.91 18.68
C LEU A 11 19.36 36.83 17.85
N ARG A 12 19.02 37.09 16.59
CA ARG A 12 19.70 38.05 15.72
C ARG A 12 19.76 39.43 16.33
N GLU A 13 18.64 39.96 16.84
CA GLU A 13 18.55 41.26 17.48
C GLU A 13 19.43 41.35 18.73
N GLN A 14 19.41 40.30 19.57
CA GLN A 14 20.25 40.22 20.77
C GLN A 14 21.75 40.26 20.41
N MET A 15 22.15 39.49 19.37
CA MET A 15 23.54 39.47 18.91
C MET A 15 23.99 40.83 18.32
N ALA A 16 23.11 41.47 17.56
CA ALA A 16 23.39 42.81 16.99
C ALA A 16 23.59 43.85 18.10
N VAL A 17 22.76 43.85 19.14
CA VAL A 17 22.90 44.72 20.31
C VAL A 17 24.20 44.43 21.07
N ALA A 18 24.63 43.20 21.13
CA ALA A 18 25.89 42.77 21.76
C ALA A 18 27.14 43.03 20.88
N GLY A 19 26.98 43.56 19.66
CA GLY A 19 28.08 43.79 18.74
C GLY A 19 28.69 42.53 18.13
N LEU A 20 27.96 41.40 18.16
CA LEU A 20 28.40 40.13 17.62
C LEU A 20 27.99 39.98 16.14
N SER A 21 28.72 39.15 15.38
CA SER A 21 28.39 38.86 13.98
C SER A 21 27.05 38.09 13.87
N THR A 22 26.17 38.59 13.00
CA THR A 22 24.84 37.97 12.74
C THR A 22 24.82 37.18 11.44
N THR A 23 25.93 37.09 10.70
CA THR A 23 25.99 36.54 9.34
C THR A 23 25.40 35.12 9.21
N GLU A 24 25.73 34.24 10.16
CA GLU A 24 25.19 32.84 10.13
C GLU A 24 23.69 32.78 10.43
N ILE A 25 23.20 33.65 11.30
CA ILE A 25 21.77 33.72 11.64
C ILE A 25 20.99 34.34 10.51
N ASP A 26 21.53 35.40 9.87
CA ASP A 26 20.92 35.99 8.70
C ASP A 26 20.77 34.98 7.56
N ALA A 27 21.79 34.16 7.31
CA ALA A 27 21.70 33.07 6.33
C ALA A 27 20.63 32.05 6.66
N LYS A 28 20.49 31.65 7.94
CA LYS A 28 19.43 30.72 8.39
C LYS A 28 18.03 31.32 8.27
N ILE A 29 17.87 32.61 8.61
CA ILE A 29 16.61 33.32 8.47
C ILE A 29 16.17 33.37 7.01
N GLU A 30 17.07 33.68 6.09
CA GLU A 30 16.77 33.74 4.65
C GLU A 30 16.43 32.34 4.09
N THR A 31 17.11 31.29 4.54
CA THR A 31 16.76 29.90 4.18
C THR A 31 15.34 29.54 4.65
N LEU A 32 15.01 29.82 5.91
CA LEU A 32 13.68 29.54 6.45
C LEU A 32 12.57 30.36 5.78
N LYS A 33 12.83 31.63 5.47
CA LYS A 33 11.88 32.47 4.72
C LYS A 33 11.65 31.90 3.31
N GLY A 34 12.70 31.43 2.65
CA GLY A 34 12.59 30.76 1.34
C GLY A 34 11.75 29.48 1.42
N GLU A 35 11.97 28.65 2.44
CA GLU A 35 11.18 27.44 2.67
C GLU A 35 9.70 27.74 2.94
N MET A 36 9.40 28.74 3.77
CA MET A 36 8.02 29.19 4.06
C MET A 36 7.33 29.78 2.83
N ALA A 37 8.04 30.52 1.97
CA ALA A 37 7.50 31.03 0.73
C ALA A 37 7.11 29.90 -0.23
N ILE A 38 7.97 28.89 -0.37
CA ILE A 38 7.68 27.69 -1.16
C ILE A 38 6.46 26.94 -0.61
N GLU A 39 6.32 26.83 0.72
CA GLU A 39 5.16 26.18 1.33
C GLU A 39 3.85 26.95 1.08
N ASN A 40 3.88 28.25 1.10
CA ASN A 40 2.70 29.09 0.83
C ASN A 40 2.29 29.03 -0.66
N ASP A 41 3.24 28.91 -1.58
CA ASP A 41 2.96 28.79 -3.02
C ASP A 41 2.68 27.36 -3.47
N TYR A 42 2.95 26.38 -2.62
CA TYR A 42 2.82 24.96 -2.93
C TYR A 42 1.44 24.55 -3.46
N PRO A 43 0.31 24.98 -2.87
CA PRO A 43 -1.01 24.67 -3.40
C PRO A 43 -1.23 25.20 -4.83
N SER A 44 -0.71 26.37 -5.15
CA SER A 44 -0.80 26.99 -6.48
C SER A 44 0.03 26.22 -7.51
N ILE A 45 1.24 25.81 -7.12
CA ILE A 45 2.14 25.00 -7.96
C ILE A 45 1.49 23.64 -8.22
N LEU A 46 0.94 22.97 -7.19
CA LEU A 46 0.24 21.70 -7.34
C LEU A 46 -0.94 21.80 -8.28
N LYS A 47 -1.75 22.83 -8.16
CA LYS A 47 -2.89 23.07 -9.04
C LYS A 47 -2.45 23.25 -10.48
N SER A 48 -1.41 24.03 -10.73
CA SER A 48 -0.86 24.26 -12.07
C SER A 48 -0.29 22.95 -12.68
N VAL A 49 0.43 22.17 -11.89
CA VAL A 49 0.94 20.85 -12.30
C VAL A 49 -0.22 19.89 -12.60
N GLN A 50 -1.26 19.89 -11.78
CA GLN A 50 -2.45 19.08 -11.97
C GLN A 50 -3.16 19.43 -13.28
N GLU A 51 -3.39 20.71 -13.55
CA GLU A 51 -4.02 21.20 -14.76
C GLU A 51 -3.23 20.84 -16.04
N LEU A 52 -1.90 20.84 -15.96
CA LEU A 52 -1.02 20.44 -17.05
C LEU A 52 -1.03 18.92 -17.33
N ILE A 53 -1.11 18.11 -16.29
CA ILE A 53 -0.96 16.65 -16.37
C ILE A 53 -2.31 15.97 -16.65
N GLU A 54 -3.40 16.51 -16.13
CA GLU A 54 -4.73 15.91 -16.24
C GLU A 54 -5.14 15.55 -17.67
N PRO A 55 -4.93 16.39 -18.71
CA PRO A 55 -5.24 16.05 -20.10
C PRO A 55 -4.40 14.89 -20.64
N VAL A 56 -3.18 14.71 -20.14
CA VAL A 56 -2.29 13.63 -20.55
C VAL A 56 -2.67 12.33 -19.86
N VAL A 57 -2.93 12.38 -18.56
CA VAL A 57 -3.31 11.22 -17.73
C VAL A 57 -4.68 10.70 -18.10
N SER A 58 -5.62 11.61 -18.50
CA SER A 58 -6.97 11.21 -18.96
C SER A 58 -6.95 10.29 -20.19
N LYS A 59 -5.90 10.37 -20.99
CA LYS A 59 -5.71 9.55 -22.21
C LYS A 59 -4.85 8.31 -21.96
N TRP A 60 -4.36 8.10 -20.75
CA TRP A 60 -3.50 6.95 -20.45
C TRP A 60 -4.30 5.66 -20.31
N PRO A 61 -3.90 4.61 -21.07
CA PRO A 61 -4.60 3.33 -21.03
C PRO A 61 -4.26 2.46 -19.81
N TYR A 62 -3.46 2.99 -18.87
CA TYR A 62 -2.94 2.19 -17.78
C TYR A 62 -3.48 2.69 -16.43
N LYS A 63 -4.05 1.75 -15.67
CA LYS A 63 -4.41 1.95 -14.26
C LYS A 63 -3.14 1.99 -13.40
N ASN A 64 -3.12 2.83 -12.37
CA ASN A 64 -2.09 2.87 -11.33
C ASN A 64 -0.66 3.20 -11.78
N LYS A 65 -0.45 4.28 -12.53
CA LYS A 65 0.90 4.81 -12.76
C LYS A 65 1.20 5.96 -11.80
N SER A 66 2.37 5.91 -11.17
CA SER A 66 2.94 7.03 -10.45
C SER A 66 3.89 7.80 -11.36
N LEU A 67 3.75 9.12 -11.38
CA LEU A 67 4.70 10.03 -11.99
C LEU A 67 5.43 10.76 -10.87
N THR A 68 6.75 10.67 -10.84
CA THR A 68 7.55 11.31 -9.80
C THR A 68 8.29 12.50 -10.40
N PHE A 69 8.04 13.68 -9.88
CA PHE A 69 8.83 14.87 -10.17
C PHE A 69 9.76 15.14 -9.00
N ARG A 70 11.03 15.36 -9.26
CA ARG A 70 11.99 15.79 -8.24
C ARG A 70 12.31 17.26 -8.44
N PHE A 71 12.11 18.04 -7.39
CA PHE A 71 12.54 19.44 -7.30
C PHE A 71 13.56 19.54 -6.16
N ASP A 72 14.77 19.97 -6.46
CA ASP A 72 15.82 20.30 -5.49
C ASP A 72 16.02 19.28 -4.36
N ASN A 73 16.23 18.02 -4.70
CA ASN A 73 16.34 16.89 -3.75
C ASN A 73 15.09 16.60 -2.91
N LYS A 74 14.02 17.36 -3.06
CA LYS A 74 12.71 17.06 -2.50
C LYS A 74 11.85 16.42 -3.59
N GLY A 75 11.42 15.18 -3.40
CA GLY A 75 10.60 14.48 -4.38
C GLY A 75 9.13 14.86 -4.25
N LEU A 76 8.50 15.25 -5.34
CA LEU A 76 7.05 15.29 -5.47
C LEU A 76 6.60 14.04 -6.22
N SER A 77 5.93 13.13 -5.52
CA SER A 77 5.34 11.95 -6.16
C SER A 77 3.87 12.20 -6.42
N LEU A 78 3.47 12.12 -7.68
CA LEU A 78 2.07 12.15 -8.09
C LEU A 78 1.67 10.74 -8.48
N ALA A 79 0.80 10.13 -7.70
CA ALA A 79 0.18 8.85 -8.03
C ALA A 79 -1.22 9.09 -8.58
N PHE A 80 -1.51 8.54 -9.76
CA PHE A 80 -2.83 8.57 -10.36
C PHE A 80 -3.45 7.19 -10.19
N SER A 81 -4.58 7.13 -9.50
CA SER A 81 -5.40 5.92 -9.45
C SER A 81 -6.81 6.23 -9.94
N GLU A 82 -7.35 5.34 -10.74
CA GLU A 82 -8.75 5.35 -11.12
C GLU A 82 -9.46 4.37 -10.17
N LEU A 83 -10.26 4.92 -9.25
CA LEU A 83 -11.14 4.16 -8.37
C LEU A 83 -12.57 4.58 -8.73
N ASP A 84 -13.41 3.63 -9.10
CA ASP A 84 -14.84 3.83 -9.39
C ASP A 84 -15.16 4.91 -10.45
N GLY A 85 -14.31 5.05 -11.48
CA GLY A 85 -14.45 6.04 -12.53
C GLY A 85 -14.00 7.45 -12.17
N ASP A 86 -13.74 7.73 -10.89
CA ASP A 86 -13.16 8.98 -10.42
C ASP A 86 -11.63 8.90 -10.39
N LYS A 87 -10.98 9.83 -11.08
CA LYS A 87 -9.53 9.96 -11.03
C LYS A 87 -9.13 10.68 -9.76
N LYS A 88 -8.48 9.96 -8.87
CA LYS A 88 -7.87 10.55 -7.66
C LYS A 88 -6.40 10.80 -7.91
N ILE A 89 -5.98 12.04 -7.72
CA ILE A 89 -4.58 12.44 -7.76
C ILE A 89 -4.07 12.39 -6.34
N PHE A 90 -3.09 11.51 -6.10
CA PHE A 90 -2.36 11.45 -4.84
C PHE A 90 -1.00 12.09 -5.06
N TYR A 91 -0.63 13.04 -4.23
CA TYR A 91 0.70 13.63 -4.22
C TYR A 91 1.39 13.31 -2.90
N GLN A 92 2.69 13.17 -3.01
CA GLN A 92 3.56 12.81 -1.91
C GLN A 92 4.77 13.75 -1.89
N ARG A 93 5.08 14.30 -0.73
CA ARG A 93 6.33 15.01 -0.47
C ARG A 93 7.29 14.08 0.27
N GLU A 94 8.58 14.10 -0.11
CA GLU A 94 9.61 13.30 0.58
C GLU A 94 9.90 13.81 1.99
N ASP A 95 9.56 15.07 2.30
CA ASP A 95 9.72 15.69 3.61
C ASP A 95 8.55 15.42 4.57
N VAL A 96 7.50 14.76 4.12
CA VAL A 96 6.40 14.32 5.00
C VAL A 96 6.93 13.18 5.87
N PRO A 97 6.79 13.27 7.21
CA PRO A 97 7.26 12.23 8.10
C PRO A 97 6.76 10.85 7.68
N GLU A 98 7.65 9.87 7.65
CA GLU A 98 7.37 8.49 7.25
C GLU A 98 6.14 7.88 7.96
N VAL A 99 5.81 8.40 9.15
CA VAL A 99 4.62 8.03 9.93
C VAL A 99 3.31 8.36 9.20
N GLN A 100 3.21 9.48 8.48
CA GLN A 100 2.02 9.82 7.71
C GLN A 100 1.91 8.99 6.42
N PHE A 101 3.05 8.55 5.89
CA PHE A 101 3.12 7.65 4.75
C PHE A 101 2.66 6.24 5.08
N ARG A 102 2.98 5.74 6.26
CA ARG A 102 2.53 4.41 6.71
C ARG A 102 1.01 4.33 6.85
N GLN A 103 0.32 5.47 7.02
CA GLN A 103 -1.14 5.50 7.03
C GLN A 103 -1.78 5.29 5.64
N LEU A 104 -1.03 5.55 4.54
CA LEU A 104 -1.46 5.23 3.17
C LEU A 104 -1.16 3.77 2.79
N HIS A 105 -0.24 3.11 3.49
CA HIS A 105 -0.05 1.68 3.37
C HIS A 105 -1.08 0.98 4.26
N ASP A 106 -1.88 0.17 3.64
CA ASP A 106 -2.81 -0.68 4.36
C ASP A 106 -2.05 -1.56 5.37
N THR A 107 -2.23 -1.23 6.63
CA THR A 107 -1.67 -1.97 7.77
C THR A 107 -2.64 -2.99 8.35
N SER A 108 -3.78 -3.22 7.67
CA SER A 108 -4.80 -4.16 8.14
C SER A 108 -4.21 -5.48 8.58
N ARG A 109 -4.61 -5.89 9.76
CA ARG A 109 -4.23 -7.16 10.37
C ARG A 109 -5.47 -7.96 10.72
N TYR A 110 -5.32 -9.28 10.67
CA TYR A 110 -6.42 -10.22 10.86
C TYR A 110 -6.04 -11.28 11.88
N ARG A 111 -7.03 -11.83 12.55
CA ARG A 111 -6.92 -13.08 13.30
C ARG A 111 -7.78 -14.13 12.65
N VAL A 112 -7.29 -15.36 12.64
CA VAL A 112 -8.04 -16.52 12.17
C VAL A 112 -8.12 -17.51 13.33
N ASN A 113 -9.32 -17.81 13.81
CA ASN A 113 -9.55 -18.62 15.02
C ASN A 113 -8.70 -18.18 16.23
N GLY A 114 -8.58 -16.85 16.41
CA GLY A 114 -7.78 -16.25 17.49
C GLY A 114 -6.27 -16.20 17.22
N PHE A 115 -5.77 -16.86 16.17
CA PHE A 115 -4.36 -16.83 15.78
C PHE A 115 -4.03 -15.56 14.95
N GLY A 116 -2.99 -14.85 15.30
CA GLY A 116 -2.56 -13.61 14.64
C GLY A 116 -1.77 -12.71 15.59
N PRO A 117 -1.38 -11.51 15.11
CA PRO A 117 -1.83 -10.78 13.91
C PRO A 117 -1.24 -11.30 12.61
N LEU A 118 -2.08 -11.50 11.60
CA LEU A 118 -1.71 -11.98 10.28
C LEU A 118 -1.81 -10.87 9.25
N SER A 119 -0.92 -10.87 8.25
CA SER A 119 -1.09 -10.06 7.05
C SER A 119 -2.23 -10.62 6.17
N LYS A 120 -2.72 -9.85 5.20
CA LYS A 120 -3.77 -10.28 4.27
C LYS A 120 -3.46 -11.60 3.58
N LYS A 121 -2.24 -11.76 3.07
CA LYS A 121 -1.80 -13.00 2.40
C LYS A 121 -1.71 -14.18 3.37
N ASP A 122 -1.20 -13.93 4.58
CA ASP A 122 -1.06 -14.98 5.58
C ASP A 122 -2.43 -15.40 6.12
N MET A 123 -3.36 -14.45 6.28
CA MET A 123 -4.75 -14.72 6.62
C MET A 123 -5.40 -15.65 5.57
N ALA A 124 -5.29 -15.32 4.29
CA ALA A 124 -5.84 -16.12 3.22
C ALA A 124 -5.22 -17.53 3.17
N ARG A 125 -3.91 -17.64 3.34
CA ARG A 125 -3.21 -18.92 3.44
C ARG A 125 -3.69 -19.73 4.65
N THR A 126 -3.78 -19.12 5.82
CA THR A 126 -4.22 -19.79 7.06
C THR A 126 -5.65 -20.32 6.92
N VAL A 127 -6.55 -19.59 6.26
CA VAL A 127 -7.91 -20.07 5.95
C VAL A 127 -7.86 -21.35 5.14
N VAL A 128 -7.04 -21.39 4.07
CA VAL A 128 -6.89 -22.58 3.22
C VAL A 128 -6.26 -23.74 4.01
N GLU A 129 -5.22 -23.49 4.81
CA GLU A 129 -4.60 -24.51 5.65
C GLU A 129 -5.57 -25.12 6.66
N LEU A 130 -6.40 -24.30 7.31
CA LEU A 130 -7.42 -24.79 8.23
C LEU A 130 -8.49 -25.60 7.50
N TYR A 131 -8.97 -25.12 6.37
CA TYR A 131 -9.94 -25.83 5.56
C TYR A 131 -9.41 -27.21 5.12
N VAL A 132 -8.21 -27.25 4.58
CA VAL A 132 -7.55 -28.50 4.15
C VAL A 132 -7.38 -29.46 5.32
N ARG A 133 -7.01 -28.99 6.49
CA ARG A 133 -6.84 -29.84 7.67
C ARG A 133 -8.13 -30.53 8.09
N GLU A 134 -9.26 -29.82 8.05
CA GLU A 134 -10.57 -30.39 8.37
C GLU A 134 -11.10 -31.33 7.26
N HIS A 135 -10.57 -31.17 6.03
CA HIS A 135 -10.97 -31.93 4.84
C HIS A 135 -9.79 -32.72 4.25
N ALA A 136 -8.91 -33.23 5.12
CA ALA A 136 -7.66 -33.87 4.70
C ALA A 136 -7.84 -35.14 3.86
N SER A 137 -9.04 -35.76 3.94
CA SER A 137 -9.40 -36.91 3.10
C SER A 137 -9.80 -36.54 1.67
N ASP A 138 -10.15 -35.29 1.42
CA ASP A 138 -10.65 -34.82 0.14
C ASP A 138 -9.49 -34.62 -0.86
N ASP A 139 -9.79 -34.85 -2.14
CA ASP A 139 -8.85 -34.61 -3.21
C ASP A 139 -8.71 -33.10 -3.50
N GLU A 140 -7.64 -32.77 -4.21
CA GLU A 140 -7.26 -31.40 -4.58
C GLU A 140 -8.39 -30.64 -5.30
N MET A 141 -9.09 -31.30 -6.22
CA MET A 141 -10.15 -30.67 -6.99
C MET A 141 -11.41 -30.40 -6.16
N THR A 142 -11.73 -31.28 -5.22
CA THR A 142 -12.85 -31.11 -4.28
C THR A 142 -12.59 -29.92 -3.35
N VAL A 143 -11.40 -29.86 -2.73
CA VAL A 143 -10.99 -28.73 -1.89
C VAL A 143 -10.99 -27.42 -2.68
N LYS A 144 -10.39 -27.42 -3.87
CA LYS A 144 -10.37 -26.23 -4.72
C LYS A 144 -11.78 -25.74 -5.05
N ARG A 145 -12.68 -26.66 -5.43
CA ARG A 145 -14.08 -26.29 -5.78
C ARG A 145 -14.80 -25.64 -4.61
N ALA A 146 -14.64 -26.15 -3.41
CA ALA A 146 -15.24 -25.59 -2.22
C ALA A 146 -14.72 -24.19 -1.93
N LEU A 147 -13.40 -23.99 -1.96
CA LEU A 147 -12.77 -22.67 -1.75
C LEU A 147 -13.11 -21.66 -2.85
N MET A 148 -13.15 -22.09 -4.12
CA MET A 148 -13.59 -21.23 -5.22
C MET A 148 -15.09 -20.90 -5.16
N GLY A 149 -15.89 -21.74 -4.49
CA GLY A 149 -17.30 -21.48 -4.22
C GLY A 149 -17.55 -20.27 -3.30
N LEU A 150 -16.54 -19.76 -2.63
CA LEU A 150 -16.60 -18.48 -1.91
C LEU A 150 -16.79 -17.28 -2.87
N ASP A 151 -16.50 -17.47 -4.16
CA ASP A 151 -16.66 -16.42 -5.20
C ASP A 151 -16.05 -15.06 -4.80
N VAL A 152 -14.85 -15.10 -4.25
CA VAL A 152 -14.08 -13.89 -3.92
C VAL A 152 -13.57 -13.27 -5.21
N ASN A 153 -13.72 -11.94 -5.35
CA ASN A 153 -13.32 -11.20 -6.55
C ASN A 153 -11.78 -11.13 -6.71
N ILE A 154 -11.16 -12.29 -6.78
CA ILE A 154 -9.73 -12.47 -7.08
C ILE A 154 -9.57 -13.43 -8.23
N THR A 155 -8.95 -12.96 -9.29
CA THR A 155 -8.58 -13.83 -10.41
C THR A 155 -7.61 -14.90 -9.92
N LYS A 156 -8.04 -16.17 -10.02
CA LYS A 156 -7.24 -17.32 -9.61
C LYS A 156 -6.81 -17.27 -8.12
N PHE A 157 -7.79 -17.10 -7.22
CA PHE A 157 -7.56 -17.17 -5.78
C PHE A 157 -6.80 -18.44 -5.39
N ILE A 158 -7.21 -19.58 -5.91
CA ILE A 158 -6.60 -20.90 -5.69
C ILE A 158 -6.24 -21.53 -7.04
N ARG A 159 -5.05 -22.12 -7.12
CA ARG A 159 -4.57 -22.92 -8.26
C ARG A 159 -4.19 -24.31 -7.80
N THR A 160 -4.46 -25.31 -8.64
CA THR A 160 -3.81 -26.62 -8.52
C THR A 160 -2.34 -26.53 -8.95
N LYS A 161 -1.57 -27.59 -8.67
CA LYS A 161 -0.19 -27.69 -9.15
C LYS A 161 -0.09 -27.58 -10.68
N GLU A 162 -0.97 -28.29 -11.38
CA GLU A 162 -1.00 -28.28 -12.84
C GLU A 162 -1.29 -26.87 -13.39
N GLU A 163 -2.28 -26.18 -12.85
CA GLU A 163 -2.61 -24.80 -13.25
C GLU A 163 -1.49 -23.81 -12.93
N TYR A 164 -0.81 -23.98 -11.79
CA TYR A 164 0.33 -23.18 -11.42
C TYR A 164 1.48 -23.37 -12.40
N ASP A 165 1.82 -24.63 -12.72
CA ASP A 165 2.90 -24.95 -13.65
C ASP A 165 2.59 -24.39 -15.06
N LEU A 166 1.36 -24.53 -15.55
CA LEU A 166 0.92 -23.94 -16.82
C LEU A 166 0.99 -22.39 -16.83
N ASP A 167 0.54 -21.76 -15.76
CA ASP A 167 0.60 -20.30 -15.65
C ASP A 167 2.05 -19.80 -15.56
N LYS A 168 2.91 -20.51 -14.84
CA LYS A 168 4.34 -20.22 -14.72
C LYS A 168 5.04 -20.32 -16.09
N MET A 169 4.75 -21.35 -16.86
CA MET A 169 5.29 -21.52 -18.21
C MET A 169 4.88 -20.40 -19.17
N LYS A 170 3.64 -19.89 -19.03
CA LYS A 170 3.12 -18.78 -19.84
C LYS A 170 3.59 -17.42 -19.37
N SER A 171 4.02 -17.30 -18.11
CA SER A 171 4.43 -16.04 -17.52
C SER A 171 5.84 -15.67 -17.99
N ARG A 172 5.98 -14.41 -18.47
CA ARG A 172 7.31 -13.79 -18.68
C ARG A 172 7.84 -13.12 -17.41
N ASP A 173 7.07 -13.15 -16.34
CA ASP A 173 7.40 -12.48 -15.08
C ASP A 173 8.24 -13.40 -14.19
N LYS A 174 9.49 -13.01 -13.96
CA LYS A 174 10.41 -13.73 -13.06
C LYS A 174 9.96 -13.76 -11.60
N SER A 175 9.02 -12.86 -11.23
CA SER A 175 8.46 -12.76 -9.87
C SER A 175 7.18 -13.59 -9.69
N PHE A 176 6.83 -14.45 -10.66
CA PHE A 176 5.59 -15.22 -10.60
C PHE A 176 5.48 -16.09 -9.34
N ASP A 177 6.57 -16.70 -8.92
CA ASP A 177 6.62 -17.58 -7.75
C ASP A 177 6.28 -16.88 -6.42
N ILE A 178 6.60 -15.59 -6.30
CA ILE A 178 6.28 -14.82 -5.09
C ILE A 178 4.82 -14.38 -5.00
N ARG A 179 4.05 -14.58 -6.08
CA ARG A 179 2.62 -14.20 -6.14
C ARG A 179 1.70 -15.29 -5.62
N VAL A 180 2.25 -16.42 -5.21
CA VAL A 180 1.50 -17.55 -4.64
C VAL A 180 2.24 -18.16 -3.46
N MET A 181 1.48 -18.82 -2.57
CA MET A 181 2.01 -19.61 -1.45
C MET A 181 1.42 -21.01 -1.52
N PRO A 182 2.27 -22.06 -1.44
CA PRO A 182 1.79 -23.43 -1.42
C PRO A 182 1.13 -23.78 -0.08
N VAL A 183 0.09 -24.61 -0.16
CA VAL A 183 -0.52 -25.34 0.95
C VAL A 183 -0.56 -26.81 0.55
N GLU A 184 0.16 -27.65 1.29
CA GLU A 184 0.37 -29.05 0.98
C GLU A 184 -0.31 -29.94 2.01
N TRP A 185 -0.87 -31.07 1.57
CA TRP A 185 -1.37 -32.15 2.41
C TRP A 185 -1.25 -33.49 1.66
N ASP A 186 -1.59 -34.59 2.31
CA ASP A 186 -1.37 -35.94 1.76
C ASP A 186 -2.05 -36.20 0.41
N LYS A 187 -3.11 -35.46 0.07
CA LYS A 187 -3.90 -35.65 -1.15
C LYS A 187 -3.64 -34.61 -2.25
N GLY A 188 -2.78 -33.62 -2.00
CA GLY A 188 -2.47 -32.63 -3.02
C GLY A 188 -1.74 -31.39 -2.53
N ILE A 189 -1.63 -30.43 -3.43
CA ILE A 189 -1.04 -29.11 -3.19
C ILE A 189 -1.86 -28.02 -3.87
N LEU A 190 -2.22 -26.99 -3.15
CA LEU A 190 -2.86 -25.80 -3.68
C LEU A 190 -1.95 -24.59 -3.56
N TYR A 191 -2.02 -23.71 -4.52
CA TYR A 191 -1.28 -22.45 -4.55
C TYR A 191 -2.24 -21.29 -4.31
N VAL A 192 -2.08 -20.61 -3.17
CA VAL A 192 -2.92 -19.50 -2.72
C VAL A 192 -2.32 -18.19 -3.22
N SER A 193 -3.13 -17.33 -3.82
CA SER A 193 -2.69 -16.01 -4.28
C SER A 193 -2.19 -15.14 -3.11
N THR A 194 -1.11 -14.37 -3.35
CA THR A 194 -0.61 -13.35 -2.40
C THR A 194 -1.11 -11.95 -2.73
N GLN A 195 -1.91 -11.79 -3.79
CA GLN A 195 -2.35 -10.51 -4.33
C GLN A 195 -3.67 -10.05 -3.68
N TRP A 196 -3.59 -9.56 -2.43
CA TRP A 196 -4.75 -9.17 -1.62
C TRP A 196 -4.81 -7.65 -1.43
N SER A 197 -5.90 -7.02 -1.87
CA SER A 197 -6.30 -5.67 -1.44
C SER A 197 -7.09 -5.75 -0.11
N VAL A 198 -7.38 -4.60 0.49
CA VAL A 198 -8.24 -4.51 1.69
C VAL A 198 -9.62 -5.09 1.38
N ASP A 199 -10.26 -4.55 0.34
CA ASP A 199 -11.64 -4.92 -0.02
C ASP A 199 -11.80 -6.42 -0.25
N ARG A 200 -10.84 -7.04 -0.96
CA ARG A 200 -10.84 -8.49 -1.20
C ARG A 200 -10.60 -9.32 0.06
N SER A 201 -9.81 -8.79 0.98
CA SER A 201 -9.56 -9.45 2.27
C SER A 201 -10.78 -9.36 3.17
N ASP A 202 -11.47 -8.23 3.17
CA ASP A 202 -12.71 -8.02 3.90
C ASP A 202 -13.85 -8.88 3.29
N GLU A 203 -13.92 -8.98 1.96
CA GLU A 203 -14.82 -9.87 1.24
C GLU A 203 -14.56 -11.36 1.60
N LEU A 204 -13.28 -11.79 1.62
CA LEU A 204 -12.93 -13.15 2.04
C LEU A 204 -13.37 -13.41 3.49
N MET A 205 -13.11 -12.46 4.39
CA MET A 205 -13.49 -12.54 5.80
C MET A 205 -15.01 -12.73 5.94
N GLU A 206 -15.81 -11.92 5.27
CA GLU A 206 -17.28 -12.01 5.31
C GLU A 206 -17.77 -13.37 4.79
N LYS A 207 -17.27 -13.78 3.63
CA LYS A 207 -17.68 -15.01 2.97
C LYS A 207 -17.27 -16.26 3.75
N VAL A 208 -16.06 -16.30 4.32
CA VAL A 208 -15.60 -17.41 5.18
C VAL A 208 -16.42 -17.46 6.48
N ASN A 209 -16.65 -16.31 7.12
CA ASN A 209 -17.43 -16.25 8.35
C ASN A 209 -18.89 -16.69 8.17
N ALA A 210 -19.42 -16.61 6.95
CA ALA A 210 -20.76 -17.10 6.61
C ALA A 210 -20.82 -18.62 6.37
N GLN A 211 -19.66 -19.29 6.21
CA GLN A 211 -19.62 -20.74 5.99
C GLN A 211 -19.69 -21.53 7.30
N PRO A 212 -20.22 -22.76 7.26
CA PRO A 212 -20.25 -23.67 8.44
C PRO A 212 -18.89 -24.37 8.65
N TRP A 213 -17.76 -23.74 8.31
CA TRP A 213 -16.44 -24.38 8.34
C TRP A 213 -15.75 -24.33 9.70
N GLY A 214 -16.35 -23.65 10.70
CA GLY A 214 -15.68 -23.43 11.99
C GLY A 214 -14.48 -22.51 11.93
N ILE A 215 -14.29 -21.79 10.81
CA ILE A 215 -13.23 -20.81 10.61
C ILE A 215 -13.81 -19.42 10.86
N LYS A 216 -13.19 -18.68 11.79
CA LYS A 216 -13.59 -17.30 12.13
C LYS A 216 -12.44 -16.36 11.85
N ILE A 217 -12.72 -15.30 11.11
CA ILE A 217 -11.76 -14.24 10.78
C ILE A 217 -12.24 -12.94 11.43
N GLU A 218 -11.31 -12.25 12.07
CA GLU A 218 -11.53 -10.95 12.69
C GLU A 218 -10.50 -9.96 12.16
N LYS A 219 -10.93 -8.78 11.77
CA LYS A 219 -10.05 -7.66 11.48
C LYS A 219 -9.73 -6.94 12.78
N ILE A 220 -8.45 -6.76 13.09
CA ILE A 220 -8.00 -6.21 14.38
C ILE A 220 -7.36 -4.83 14.26
N GLN A 221 -7.10 -4.37 13.02
CA GLN A 221 -6.54 -3.05 12.75
C GLN A 221 -6.88 -2.61 11.33
#